data_a7c29a0533a6a249ffe4d75cc51f4efe
#
_entry.id   a7c29a0533a6a249ffe4d75cc51f4efe
#
_cell.length_a   1.000
_cell.length_b   1.000
_cell.length_c   1.000
_cell.angle_alpha   90.00
_cell.angle_beta   90.00
_cell.angle_gamma   90.00
#
_symmetry.space_group_name_H-M   'P 1'
#
loop_
_entity.id
_entity.type
_entity.pdbx_description
1 polymer ?
#
loop_
_entity_poly.entity_id
_entity_poly.type
_entity_poly.pdbx_seq_one_letter_code
_entity_poly.pdbx_strand_id
1 'polypeptide(L)'
;MRYIVIILWIACLGACNPDVKQKVTVNGKLTNYKGNKIYFEISGRDSLVKAELDSAGRFSACLELDEGTYVRLMNGKAAFPLYLAPGMKLRVEMDAAKIKNGEYGSVVFPEGINKETRMMIHYYENQWFPSTEELFIYTPAEFKELLDTIVGYNDGLIEDFLKADSSGYDRDFADLFKLQVKVPLAVSYFYYPVYHALLNPQDQSEIPEDFNIFDEILPKNDSMIYNKVYRYKTYEISYWNEKIAQELKDFSGEPAQYFNVWFDKLSALHLCPQIAGDVAHSFIMRHAKEMTPEVKEIVRSRSKGV
;
A
#
# COMPACT_ATOMS: atom_id res chain seq x y z
N MET A 1 49.03 -45.92 -31.64
CA MET A 1 47.94 -45.83 -30.67
C MET A 1 47.93 -44.42 -30.09
N ARG A 2 46.96 -43.59 -30.54
CA ARG A 2 46.80 -42.21 -30.05
C ARG A 2 45.62 -42.19 -29.10
N TYR A 3 45.83 -41.90 -27.84
CA TYR A 3 44.79 -41.71 -26.85
C TYR A 3 44.25 -40.29 -26.95
N ILE A 4 42.99 -40.15 -27.35
CA ILE A 4 42.22 -38.91 -27.33
C ILE A 4 41.69 -38.77 -25.91
N VAL A 5 42.21 -37.80 -25.16
CA VAL A 5 41.65 -37.38 -23.86
C VAL A 5 40.53 -36.43 -24.13
N ILE A 6 39.30 -36.89 -23.96
CA ILE A 6 38.10 -36.02 -23.97
C ILE A 6 37.98 -35.40 -22.59
N ILE A 7 38.33 -34.10 -22.51
CA ILE A 7 38.07 -33.28 -21.30
C ILE A 7 36.60 -32.89 -21.36
N LEU A 8 35.80 -33.55 -20.53
CA LEU A 8 34.40 -33.15 -20.28
C LEU A 8 34.43 -31.85 -19.44
N TRP A 9 34.13 -30.74 -20.09
CA TRP A 9 33.80 -29.52 -19.41
C TRP A 9 32.39 -29.70 -18.81
N ILE A 10 32.32 -30.04 -17.51
CA ILE A 10 31.08 -29.91 -16.73
C ILE A 10 30.92 -28.41 -16.49
N ALA A 11 30.12 -27.77 -17.33
CA ALA A 11 29.59 -26.45 -17.06
C ALA A 11 28.64 -26.62 -15.85
N CYS A 12 29.13 -26.31 -14.66
CA CYS A 12 28.28 -26.03 -13.52
C CYS A 12 27.44 -24.81 -13.87
N LEU A 13 26.30 -25.03 -14.51
CA LEU A 13 25.21 -24.10 -14.51
C LEU A 13 24.80 -23.97 -13.02
N GLY A 14 25.37 -22.99 -12.35
CA GLY A 14 24.88 -22.53 -11.07
C GLY A 14 23.40 -22.19 -11.29
N ALA A 15 22.52 -23.11 -10.94
CA ALA A 15 21.13 -22.79 -10.76
C ALA A 15 21.08 -21.62 -9.76
N CYS A 16 20.85 -20.41 -10.25
CA CYS A 16 20.39 -19.32 -9.40
C CYS A 16 19.14 -19.87 -8.73
N ASN A 17 19.27 -20.19 -7.46
CA ASN A 17 18.14 -20.56 -6.63
C ASN A 17 17.38 -19.24 -6.38
N PRO A 18 16.21 -19.01 -7.01
CA PRO A 18 15.54 -17.71 -6.95
C PRO A 18 14.98 -17.36 -5.56
N ASP A 19 15.07 -18.26 -4.58
CA ASP A 19 14.41 -18.12 -3.29
C ASP A 19 15.36 -17.91 -2.10
N VAL A 20 16.58 -17.43 -2.30
CA VAL A 20 17.44 -17.11 -1.16
C VAL A 20 17.10 -15.73 -0.64
N LYS A 21 16.16 -15.68 0.31
CA LYS A 21 15.88 -14.45 1.08
C LYS A 21 17.17 -13.92 1.69
N GLN A 22 17.57 -12.72 1.26
CA GLN A 22 18.76 -12.08 1.79
C GLN A 22 18.38 -11.23 3.01
N LYS A 23 19.18 -11.39 4.07
CA LYS A 23 18.98 -10.68 5.33
C LYS A 23 19.33 -9.20 5.18
N VAL A 24 18.39 -8.36 5.55
CA VAL A 24 18.59 -6.90 5.74
C VAL A 24 18.76 -6.63 7.23
N THR A 25 19.79 -5.94 7.62
CA THR A 25 20.00 -5.58 9.03
C THR A 25 19.75 -4.10 9.22
N VAL A 26 18.83 -3.76 10.11
CA VAL A 26 18.56 -2.37 10.50
C VAL A 26 18.93 -2.20 11.97
N ASN A 27 19.97 -1.39 12.22
CA ASN A 27 20.39 -1.00 13.55
C ASN A 27 20.01 0.46 13.79
N GLY A 28 19.56 0.80 14.98
CA GLY A 28 19.21 2.20 15.21
C GLY A 28 19.11 2.59 16.67
N LYS A 29 18.85 3.89 16.83
CA LYS A 29 18.58 4.51 18.12
C LYS A 29 17.35 5.39 18.02
N LEU A 30 16.41 5.20 18.92
CA LEU A 30 15.20 6.01 19.02
C LEU A 30 15.22 6.78 20.34
N THR A 31 15.16 8.10 20.27
CA THR A 31 15.07 8.99 21.43
C THR A 31 13.65 9.51 21.61
N ASN A 32 13.31 10.04 22.78
CA ASN A 32 12.01 10.63 23.11
C ASN A 32 10.81 9.69 22.88
N TYR A 33 11.02 8.38 23.05
CA TYR A 33 10.01 7.34 22.94
C TYR A 33 9.83 6.60 24.26
N LYS A 34 8.59 6.49 24.72
CA LYS A 34 8.25 5.84 26.00
C LYS A 34 8.00 4.33 25.89
N GLY A 35 7.90 3.82 24.66
CA GLY A 35 7.71 2.39 24.42
C GLY A 35 9.03 1.62 24.48
N ASN A 36 8.94 0.30 24.54
CA ASN A 36 10.08 -0.61 24.52
C ASN A 36 10.13 -1.48 23.26
N LYS A 37 9.28 -1.18 22.26
CA LYS A 37 9.16 -1.97 21.02
C LYS A 37 8.90 -1.05 19.84
N ILE A 38 9.48 -1.40 18.72
CA ILE A 38 9.16 -0.85 17.41
C ILE A 38 8.78 -1.98 16.46
N TYR A 39 8.15 -1.61 15.35
CA TYR A 39 7.67 -2.58 14.38
C TYR A 39 8.10 -2.16 12.98
N PHE A 40 8.41 -3.13 12.14
CA PHE A 40 8.61 -2.95 10.71
C PHE A 40 7.42 -3.53 9.98
N GLU A 41 6.70 -2.70 9.28
CA GLU A 41 5.64 -3.07 8.37
C GLU A 41 6.22 -3.13 6.95
N ILE A 42 6.21 -4.29 6.35
CA ILE A 42 6.78 -4.55 5.03
C ILE A 42 5.64 -4.58 4.02
N SER A 43 5.72 -3.80 2.96
CA SER A 43 4.70 -3.79 1.90
C SER A 43 4.48 -5.20 1.35
N GLY A 44 3.23 -5.56 1.10
CA GLY A 44 2.84 -6.89 0.64
C GLY A 44 2.84 -7.99 1.69
N ARG A 45 3.13 -7.70 2.97
CA ARG A 45 3.08 -8.67 4.07
C ARG A 45 2.04 -8.28 5.12
N ASP A 46 1.28 -9.26 5.59
CA ASP A 46 0.27 -9.05 6.64
C ASP A 46 0.88 -9.03 8.06
N SER A 47 2.12 -9.49 8.22
CA SER A 47 2.79 -9.59 9.51
C SER A 47 3.80 -8.47 9.75
N LEU A 48 3.85 -7.97 10.98
CA LEU A 48 4.84 -6.99 11.44
C LEU A 48 6.08 -7.71 11.99
N VAL A 49 7.27 -7.20 11.65
CA VAL A 49 8.52 -7.63 12.30
C VAL A 49 8.77 -6.73 13.50
N LYS A 50 8.86 -7.32 14.68
CA LYS A 50 9.07 -6.62 15.94
C LYS A 50 10.56 -6.52 16.26
N ALA A 51 11.00 -5.36 16.78
CA ALA A 51 12.29 -5.19 17.44
C ALA A 51 12.11 -4.57 18.83
N GLU A 52 12.95 -4.98 19.77
CA GLU A 52 12.94 -4.44 21.14
C GLU A 52 13.99 -3.35 21.28
N LEU A 53 13.68 -2.36 22.11
CA LEU A 53 14.64 -1.31 22.45
C LEU A 53 15.31 -1.63 23.78
N ASP A 54 16.63 -1.42 23.85
CA ASP A 54 17.36 -1.45 25.12
C ASP A 54 17.11 -0.16 25.94
N SER A 55 17.65 -0.10 27.15
CA SER A 55 17.50 1.06 28.04
C SER A 55 18.07 2.38 27.50
N ALA A 56 18.93 2.32 26.47
CA ALA A 56 19.48 3.49 25.78
C ALA A 56 18.68 3.83 24.49
N GLY A 57 17.56 3.15 24.23
CA GLY A 57 16.73 3.32 23.05
C GLY A 57 17.32 2.71 21.79
N ARG A 58 18.30 1.80 21.88
CA ARG A 58 18.92 1.14 20.72
C ARG A 58 18.14 -0.12 20.36
N PHE A 59 18.10 -0.43 19.07
CA PHE A 59 17.49 -1.63 18.53
C PHE A 59 18.32 -2.25 17.40
N SER A 60 18.08 -3.52 17.15
CA SER A 60 18.56 -4.25 15.99
C SER A 60 17.41 -5.11 15.43
N ALA A 61 17.20 -5.05 14.13
CA ALA A 61 16.22 -5.86 13.43
C ALA A 61 16.90 -6.58 12.26
N CYS A 62 16.45 -7.81 12.01
CA CYS A 62 16.83 -8.58 10.84
C CYS A 62 15.55 -8.86 10.03
N LEU A 63 15.49 -8.33 8.81
CA LEU A 63 14.39 -8.51 7.88
C LEU A 63 14.85 -9.44 6.74
N GLU A 64 13.99 -10.33 6.31
CA GLU A 64 14.23 -11.18 5.15
C GLU A 64 13.47 -10.63 3.96
N LEU A 65 14.17 -10.12 2.95
CA LEU A 65 13.59 -9.53 1.75
C LEU A 65 14.08 -10.27 0.51
N ASP A 66 13.18 -10.45 -0.44
CA ASP A 66 13.47 -11.11 -1.73
C ASP A 66 13.86 -10.07 -2.78
N GLU A 67 13.34 -8.84 -2.63
CA GLU A 67 13.55 -7.72 -3.53
C GLU A 67 13.55 -6.39 -2.76
N GLY A 68 13.88 -5.30 -3.44
CA GLY A 68 13.75 -3.95 -2.90
C GLY A 68 12.29 -3.65 -2.55
N THR A 69 12.04 -3.19 -1.33
CA THR A 69 10.70 -3.11 -0.77
C THR A 69 10.50 -1.87 0.08
N TYR A 70 9.32 -1.29 -0.02
CA TYR A 70 8.87 -0.23 0.90
C TYR A 70 8.61 -0.82 2.29
N VAL A 71 9.20 -0.19 3.30
CA VAL A 71 9.07 -0.60 4.69
C VAL A 71 8.75 0.62 5.55
N ARG A 72 7.84 0.48 6.52
CA ARG A 72 7.58 1.51 7.53
C ARG A 72 8.13 1.08 8.87
N LEU A 73 9.04 1.88 9.41
CA LEU A 73 9.48 1.73 10.79
C LEU A 73 8.49 2.47 11.70
N MET A 74 7.75 1.73 12.51
CA MET A 74 6.66 2.23 13.33
C MET A 74 7.03 2.29 14.81
N ASN A 75 6.73 3.42 15.45
CA ASN A 75 6.89 3.66 16.87
C ASN A 75 5.56 4.13 17.50
N GLY A 76 4.62 3.22 17.70
CA GLY A 76 3.26 3.56 18.07
C GLY A 76 2.45 4.10 16.89
N LYS A 77 2.01 5.37 16.95
CA LYS A 77 1.22 5.99 15.88
C LYS A 77 2.07 6.65 14.78
N ALA A 78 3.34 6.92 15.05
CA ALA A 78 4.25 7.51 14.06
C ALA A 78 4.94 6.43 13.25
N ALA A 79 5.22 6.72 11.99
CA ALA A 79 5.89 5.81 11.07
C ALA A 79 6.92 6.57 10.22
N PHE A 80 8.08 5.96 10.03
CA PHE A 80 9.13 6.49 9.18
C PHE A 80 9.30 5.60 7.94
N PRO A 81 9.26 6.16 6.71
CA PRO A 81 9.37 5.41 5.49
C PRO A 81 10.82 5.04 5.18
N LEU A 82 11.03 3.81 4.75
CA LEU A 82 12.32 3.28 4.31
C LEU A 82 12.12 2.48 3.02
N TYR A 83 13.10 2.53 2.12
CA TYR A 83 13.22 1.53 1.05
C TYR A 83 14.42 0.63 1.38
N LEU A 84 14.18 -0.66 1.52
CA LEU A 84 15.19 -1.63 1.92
C LEU A 84 15.38 -2.67 0.82
N ALA A 85 16.62 -2.91 0.44
CA ALA A 85 16.98 -3.91 -0.56
C ALA A 85 17.70 -5.11 0.07
N PRO A 86 17.61 -6.32 -0.51
CA PRO A 86 18.29 -7.51 -0.03
C PRO A 86 19.78 -7.31 0.23
N GLY A 87 20.26 -7.80 1.37
CA GLY A 87 21.67 -7.67 1.79
C GLY A 87 22.06 -6.32 2.39
N MET A 88 21.14 -5.36 2.43
CA MET A 88 21.40 -4.01 2.94
C MET A 88 21.68 -4.02 4.45
N LYS A 89 22.61 -3.16 4.86
CA LYS A 89 22.85 -2.82 6.27
C LYS A 89 22.55 -1.34 6.45
N LEU A 90 21.63 -1.02 7.34
CA LEU A 90 21.22 0.36 7.61
C LEU A 90 21.46 0.70 9.08
N ARG A 91 22.03 1.86 9.32
CA ARG A 91 22.06 2.48 10.64
C ARG A 91 21.25 3.76 10.63
N VAL A 92 20.35 3.91 11.61
CA VAL A 92 19.41 5.03 11.67
C VAL A 92 19.28 5.55 13.10
N GLU A 93 19.30 6.88 13.26
CA GLU A 93 19.08 7.54 14.54
C GLU A 93 17.90 8.52 14.40
N MET A 94 16.89 8.39 15.26
CA MET A 94 15.63 9.10 15.16
C MET A 94 15.18 9.68 16.49
N ASP A 95 14.44 10.78 16.42
CA ASP A 95 13.67 11.34 17.51
C ASP A 95 12.18 11.05 17.28
N ALA A 96 11.57 10.27 18.18
CA ALA A 96 10.17 9.85 18.02
C ALA A 96 9.19 11.04 18.03
N ALA A 97 9.51 12.12 18.75
CA ALA A 97 8.66 13.31 18.77
C ALA A 97 8.71 14.05 17.44
N LYS A 98 9.89 14.17 16.82
CA LYS A 98 10.06 14.80 15.51
C LYS A 98 9.37 14.00 14.41
N ILE A 99 9.55 12.66 14.39
CA ILE A 99 8.88 11.81 13.41
C ILE A 99 7.37 11.91 13.53
N LYS A 100 6.83 11.99 14.75
CA LYS A 100 5.40 12.20 14.98
C LYS A 100 4.88 13.51 14.38
N ASN A 101 5.72 14.52 14.32
CA ASN A 101 5.41 15.83 13.73
C ASN A 101 5.67 15.89 12.21
N GLY A 102 6.13 14.81 11.58
CA GLY A 102 6.44 14.78 10.15
C GLY A 102 7.82 15.34 9.79
N GLU A 103 8.69 15.61 10.78
CA GLU A 103 10.04 16.15 10.57
C GLU A 103 11.02 15.03 10.13
N TYR A 104 10.76 14.44 8.96
CA TYR A 104 11.50 13.27 8.47
C TYR A 104 12.98 13.56 8.14
N GLY A 105 13.31 14.77 7.69
CA GLY A 105 14.68 15.21 7.44
C GLY A 105 15.55 15.33 8.71
N SER A 106 14.93 15.25 9.90
CA SER A 106 15.66 15.22 11.17
C SER A 106 16.31 13.87 11.46
N VAL A 107 16.03 12.83 10.66
CA VAL A 107 16.60 11.49 10.82
C VAL A 107 18.03 11.45 10.33
N VAL A 108 18.91 10.89 11.15
CA VAL A 108 20.35 10.79 10.84
C VAL A 108 20.67 9.37 10.39
N PHE A 109 21.40 9.27 9.28
CA PHE A 109 21.93 8.01 8.74
C PHE A 109 23.46 8.06 8.75
N PRO A 110 24.12 7.59 9.82
CA PRO A 110 25.57 7.73 10.01
C PRO A 110 26.42 7.10 8.90
N GLU A 111 25.92 6.05 8.26
CA GLU A 111 26.60 5.32 7.19
C GLU A 111 26.05 5.65 5.79
N GLY A 112 25.19 6.67 5.70
CA GLY A 112 24.52 7.06 4.48
C GLY A 112 23.15 6.37 4.30
N ILE A 113 22.45 6.78 3.26
CA ILE A 113 21.10 6.34 2.95
C ILE A 113 20.99 6.12 1.44
N ASN A 114 20.20 5.15 1.03
CA ASN A 114 19.90 4.94 -0.39
C ASN A 114 19.06 6.08 -0.96
N LYS A 115 19.08 6.20 -2.28
CA LYS A 115 18.41 7.28 -3.01
C LYS A 115 16.89 7.21 -2.89
N GLU A 116 16.34 6.01 -2.89
CA GLU A 116 14.91 5.74 -2.78
C GLU A 116 14.36 6.27 -1.45
N THR A 117 15.00 5.97 -0.33
CA THR A 117 14.60 6.51 0.97
C THR A 117 14.78 8.03 1.03
N ARG A 118 15.83 8.58 0.40
CA ARG A 118 16.02 10.04 0.32
C ARG A 118 14.90 10.72 -0.46
N MET A 119 14.48 10.13 -1.58
CA MET A 119 13.35 10.63 -2.36
C MET A 119 12.05 10.61 -1.55
N MET A 120 11.79 9.53 -0.80
CA MET A 120 10.62 9.44 0.06
C MET A 120 10.62 10.52 1.15
N ILE A 121 11.76 10.75 1.81
CA ILE A 121 11.89 11.83 2.81
C ILE A 121 11.58 13.18 2.17
N HIS A 122 12.22 13.48 1.03
CA HIS A 122 11.99 14.72 0.30
C HIS A 122 10.52 14.90 -0.06
N TYR A 123 9.88 13.85 -0.57
CA TYR A 123 8.46 13.88 -0.90
C TYR A 123 7.60 14.17 0.34
N TYR A 124 7.75 13.41 1.42
CA TYR A 124 6.90 13.55 2.62
C TYR A 124 7.10 14.87 3.36
N GLU A 125 8.23 15.55 3.21
CA GLU A 125 8.47 16.88 3.75
C GLU A 125 7.88 18.01 2.91
N ASN A 126 7.66 17.77 1.61
CA ASN A 126 7.23 18.80 0.67
C ASN A 126 5.86 18.52 0.03
N GLN A 127 5.27 17.34 0.28
CA GLN A 127 3.98 16.97 -0.30
C GLN A 127 2.88 17.96 0.07
N TRP A 128 1.98 18.18 -0.87
CA TRP A 128 0.75 18.89 -0.59
C TRP A 128 -0.38 17.88 -0.37
N PHE A 129 -0.95 17.89 0.84
CA PHE A 129 -2.14 17.13 1.17
C PHE A 129 -3.02 18.00 2.09
N PRO A 130 -4.15 18.54 1.59
CA PRO A 130 -5.03 19.39 2.36
C PRO A 130 -5.59 18.70 3.61
N SER A 131 -6.02 19.47 4.59
CA SER A 131 -6.78 18.95 5.73
C SER A 131 -8.13 18.37 5.25
N THR A 132 -8.76 17.58 6.11
CA THR A 132 -10.10 17.01 5.81
C THR A 132 -11.10 18.13 5.51
N GLU A 133 -11.08 19.21 6.28
CA GLU A 133 -11.95 20.37 6.08
C GLU A 133 -11.69 21.03 4.72
N GLU A 134 -10.44 21.29 4.39
CA GLU A 134 -10.07 21.89 3.10
C GLU A 134 -10.38 21.00 1.90
N LEU A 135 -10.32 19.67 2.08
CA LEU A 135 -10.54 18.74 0.98
C LEU A 135 -12.02 18.56 0.63
N PHE A 136 -12.91 18.52 1.62
CA PHE A 136 -14.30 18.09 1.42
C PHE A 136 -15.34 19.23 1.43
N ILE A 137 -14.91 20.51 1.49
CA ILE A 137 -15.84 21.65 1.41
C ILE A 137 -16.28 21.98 -0.02
N TYR A 138 -15.58 21.51 -1.04
CA TYR A 138 -15.82 21.84 -2.44
C TYR A 138 -16.96 21.02 -3.05
N THR A 139 -17.62 21.55 -4.07
CA THR A 139 -18.57 20.78 -4.89
C THR A 139 -17.88 19.57 -5.56
N PRO A 140 -18.63 18.56 -6.05
CA PRO A 140 -18.02 17.38 -6.69
C PRO A 140 -17.06 17.70 -7.84
N ALA A 141 -17.39 18.71 -8.65
CA ALA A 141 -16.54 19.14 -9.76
C ALA A 141 -15.25 19.82 -9.29
N GLU A 142 -15.36 20.76 -8.34
CA GLU A 142 -14.22 21.45 -7.75
C GLU A 142 -13.31 20.49 -6.96
N PHE A 143 -13.89 19.52 -6.26
CA PHE A 143 -13.13 18.47 -5.56
C PHE A 143 -12.26 17.67 -6.54
N LYS A 144 -12.83 17.28 -7.68
CA LYS A 144 -12.08 16.58 -8.74
C LYS A 144 -10.91 17.42 -9.25
N GLU A 145 -11.16 18.70 -9.59
CA GLU A 145 -10.12 19.63 -10.06
C GLU A 145 -9.03 19.85 -9.01
N LEU A 146 -9.40 19.95 -7.73
CA LEU A 146 -8.45 20.04 -6.63
C LEU A 146 -7.58 18.79 -6.54
N LEU A 147 -8.16 17.60 -6.63
CA LEU A 147 -7.40 16.35 -6.60
C LEU A 147 -6.44 16.25 -7.78
N ASP A 148 -6.85 16.60 -8.98
CA ASP A 148 -5.99 16.62 -10.17
C ASP A 148 -4.80 17.58 -9.97
N THR A 149 -5.05 18.73 -9.37
CA THR A 149 -4.01 19.71 -9.02
C THR A 149 -3.01 19.14 -8.00
N ILE A 150 -3.52 18.50 -6.94
CA ILE A 150 -2.70 17.86 -5.90
C ILE A 150 -1.84 16.72 -6.50
N VAL A 151 -2.44 15.88 -7.36
CA VAL A 151 -1.74 14.80 -8.06
C VAL A 151 -0.61 15.38 -8.92
N GLY A 152 -0.90 16.41 -9.71
CA GLY A 152 0.10 17.08 -10.56
C GLY A 152 1.26 17.68 -9.77
N TYR A 153 0.96 18.37 -8.67
CA TYR A 153 1.99 18.92 -7.77
C TYR A 153 2.88 17.82 -7.18
N ASN A 154 2.28 16.77 -6.63
CA ASN A 154 2.99 15.69 -5.95
C ASN A 154 3.80 14.82 -6.93
N ASP A 155 3.27 14.54 -8.12
CA ASP A 155 4.03 13.87 -9.19
C ASP A 155 5.24 14.73 -9.62
N GLY A 156 5.07 16.06 -9.70
CA GLY A 156 6.14 17.00 -9.99
C GLY A 156 7.29 16.95 -9.00
N LEU A 157 7.02 16.85 -7.68
CA LEU A 157 8.06 16.69 -6.66
C LEU A 157 8.94 15.45 -6.90
N ILE A 158 8.32 14.32 -7.25
CA ILE A 158 9.03 13.07 -7.54
C ILE A 158 9.87 13.23 -8.82
N GLU A 159 9.28 13.78 -9.87
CA GLU A 159 9.96 13.96 -11.15
C GLU A 159 11.16 14.91 -11.07
N ASP A 160 11.03 16.01 -10.35
CA ASP A 160 12.11 16.98 -10.18
C ASP A 160 13.28 16.37 -9.37
N PHE A 161 12.95 15.56 -8.37
CA PHE A 161 13.96 14.81 -7.63
C PHE A 161 14.70 13.81 -8.53
N LEU A 162 13.97 13.07 -9.38
CA LEU A 162 14.55 12.12 -10.34
C LEU A 162 15.40 12.80 -11.42
N LYS A 163 15.02 14.00 -11.87
CA LYS A 163 15.79 14.80 -12.84
C LYS A 163 17.10 15.33 -12.25
N ALA A 164 17.06 15.74 -10.96
CA ALA A 164 18.23 16.30 -10.27
C ALA A 164 19.33 15.26 -10.03
N ASP A 165 18.98 13.99 -9.88
CA ASP A 165 19.91 12.87 -9.73
C ASP A 165 19.55 11.71 -10.66
N SER A 166 19.95 11.82 -11.93
CA SER A 166 19.61 10.84 -12.99
C SER A 166 20.35 9.51 -12.89
N SER A 167 21.25 9.33 -11.92
CA SER A 167 22.12 8.16 -11.82
C SER A 167 21.54 7.06 -10.92
N GLY A 168 20.97 6.00 -11.52
CA GLY A 168 20.83 4.71 -10.86
C GLY A 168 19.71 4.56 -9.84
N TYR A 169 18.55 5.20 -10.04
CA TYR A 169 17.34 4.82 -9.33
C TYR A 169 16.85 3.47 -9.81
N ASP A 170 16.29 2.70 -8.88
CA ASP A 170 15.39 1.62 -9.25
C ASP A 170 14.16 2.23 -9.93
N ARG A 171 14.04 2.02 -11.25
CA ARG A 171 12.94 2.59 -12.05
C ARG A 171 11.60 2.06 -11.54
N ASP A 172 11.53 0.78 -11.20
CA ASP A 172 10.31 0.15 -10.72
C ASP A 172 9.88 0.77 -9.39
N PHE A 173 10.83 1.11 -8.50
CA PHE A 173 10.53 1.81 -7.27
C PHE A 173 9.86 3.17 -7.52
N ALA A 174 10.40 3.98 -8.42
CA ALA A 174 9.88 5.32 -8.68
C ALA A 174 8.43 5.26 -9.21
N ASP A 175 8.15 4.34 -10.12
CA ASP A 175 6.81 4.14 -10.68
C ASP A 175 5.82 3.63 -9.62
N LEU A 176 6.23 2.66 -8.79
CA LEU A 176 5.42 2.15 -7.68
C LEU A 176 5.19 3.23 -6.60
N PHE A 177 6.20 4.07 -6.33
CA PHE A 177 6.06 5.14 -5.36
C PHE A 177 5.09 6.23 -5.84
N LYS A 178 5.10 6.59 -7.12
CA LYS A 178 4.07 7.47 -7.71
C LYS A 178 2.65 6.93 -7.53
N LEU A 179 2.47 5.62 -7.70
CA LEU A 179 1.16 5.01 -7.42
C LEU A 179 0.82 5.05 -5.93
N GLN A 180 1.79 4.74 -5.06
CA GLN A 180 1.59 4.72 -3.62
C GLN A 180 1.13 6.06 -3.05
N VAL A 181 1.70 7.17 -3.52
CA VAL A 181 1.34 8.51 -3.03
C VAL A 181 -0.04 8.96 -3.50
N LYS A 182 -0.59 8.34 -4.53
CA LYS A 182 -1.96 8.57 -5.04
C LYS A 182 -3.03 7.78 -4.27
N VAL A 183 -2.66 6.71 -3.56
CA VAL A 183 -3.64 5.90 -2.82
C VAL A 183 -4.49 6.71 -1.85
N PRO A 184 -3.95 7.61 -0.99
CA PRO A 184 -4.76 8.43 -0.11
C PRO A 184 -5.75 9.34 -0.85
N LEU A 185 -5.35 9.87 -2.02
CA LEU A 185 -6.20 10.71 -2.86
C LEU A 185 -7.34 9.90 -3.49
N ALA A 186 -7.04 8.72 -4.01
CA ALA A 186 -8.06 7.81 -4.53
C ALA A 186 -9.05 7.38 -3.43
N VAL A 187 -8.56 7.11 -2.22
CA VAL A 187 -9.40 6.78 -1.05
C VAL A 187 -10.31 7.94 -0.65
N SER A 188 -9.91 9.20 -0.88
CA SER A 188 -10.75 10.35 -0.53
C SER A 188 -12.07 10.39 -1.30
N TYR A 189 -12.14 9.81 -2.51
CA TYR A 189 -13.40 9.67 -3.24
C TYR A 189 -14.46 8.85 -2.49
N PHE A 190 -14.05 7.76 -1.80
CA PHE A 190 -14.99 6.96 -0.99
C PHE A 190 -15.58 7.75 0.19
N TYR A 191 -14.80 8.67 0.72
CA TYR A 191 -15.23 9.45 1.87
C TYR A 191 -15.92 10.75 1.50
N TYR A 192 -15.77 11.23 0.25
CA TYR A 192 -16.32 12.51 -0.18
C TYR A 192 -17.81 12.66 0.11
N PRO A 193 -18.72 11.71 -0.27
CA PRO A 193 -20.15 11.90 -0.05
C PRO A 193 -20.51 12.15 1.43
N VAL A 194 -19.83 11.43 2.33
CA VAL A 194 -20.09 11.49 3.77
C VAL A 194 -19.54 12.77 4.39
N TYR A 195 -18.27 13.08 4.11
CA TYR A 195 -17.63 14.25 4.70
C TYR A 195 -18.14 15.55 4.09
N HIS A 196 -18.43 15.57 2.79
CA HIS A 196 -19.01 16.73 2.13
C HIS A 196 -20.39 17.06 2.74
N ALA A 197 -21.30 16.10 2.88
CA ALA A 197 -22.58 16.30 3.51
C ALA A 197 -22.47 16.75 4.98
N LEU A 198 -21.47 16.27 5.72
CA LEU A 198 -21.22 16.66 7.10
C LEU A 198 -20.72 18.10 7.21
N LEU A 199 -19.81 18.51 6.32
CA LEU A 199 -19.18 19.85 6.34
C LEU A 199 -20.04 20.91 5.66
N ASN A 200 -20.87 20.52 4.69
CA ASN A 200 -21.71 21.40 3.90
C ASN A 200 -23.20 21.00 3.95
N PRO A 201 -23.85 21.02 5.11
CA PRO A 201 -25.24 20.54 5.24
C PRO A 201 -26.27 21.36 4.45
N GLN A 202 -25.88 22.52 3.94
CA GLN A 202 -26.73 23.39 3.10
C GLN A 202 -26.46 23.20 1.59
N ASP A 203 -25.39 22.50 1.22
CA ASP A 203 -25.11 22.23 -0.19
C ASP A 203 -26.06 21.17 -0.71
N GLN A 204 -26.78 21.51 -1.79
CA GLN A 204 -27.70 20.64 -2.51
C GLN A 204 -27.12 20.14 -3.82
N SER A 205 -25.79 20.26 -3.98
CA SER A 205 -25.10 19.72 -5.15
C SER A 205 -25.35 18.23 -5.29
N GLU A 206 -25.82 17.83 -6.44
CA GLU A 206 -26.05 16.41 -6.73
C GLU A 206 -24.70 15.72 -6.88
N ILE A 207 -24.42 14.75 -6.00
CA ILE A 207 -23.23 13.91 -6.09
C ILE A 207 -23.55 12.80 -7.09
N PRO A 208 -22.76 12.64 -8.18
CA PRO A 208 -22.95 11.55 -9.13
C PRO A 208 -22.92 10.19 -8.41
N GLU A 209 -23.81 9.28 -8.84
CA GLU A 209 -23.99 7.97 -8.19
C GLU A 209 -22.71 7.11 -8.16
N ASP A 210 -21.84 7.28 -9.18
CA ASP A 210 -20.57 6.56 -9.33
C ASP A 210 -19.35 7.34 -8.79
N PHE A 211 -19.60 8.46 -8.11
CA PHE A 211 -18.55 9.38 -7.69
C PHE A 211 -17.50 8.72 -6.78
N ASN A 212 -17.90 7.76 -5.97
CA ASN A 212 -17.02 7.03 -5.05
C ASN A 212 -16.24 5.87 -5.70
N ILE A 213 -16.53 5.53 -6.95
CA ILE A 213 -15.78 4.54 -7.74
C ILE A 213 -15.02 5.18 -8.90
N PHE A 214 -14.23 6.17 -8.57
CA PHE A 214 -13.43 6.91 -9.54
C PHE A 214 -12.28 6.06 -10.10
N ASP A 215 -12.30 5.83 -11.42
CA ASP A 215 -11.43 4.85 -12.08
C ASP A 215 -10.09 5.40 -12.58
N GLU A 216 -9.88 6.72 -12.59
CA GLU A 216 -8.78 7.35 -13.37
C GLU A 216 -7.47 7.52 -12.59
N ILE A 217 -7.48 7.53 -11.25
CA ILE A 217 -6.27 7.83 -10.46
C ILE A 217 -5.32 6.64 -10.38
N LEU A 218 -5.86 5.43 -10.20
CA LEU A 218 -5.05 4.23 -9.98
C LEU A 218 -5.48 3.10 -10.93
N PRO A 219 -4.53 2.31 -11.45
CA PRO A 219 -4.85 1.10 -12.20
C PRO A 219 -5.59 0.10 -11.31
N LYS A 220 -6.34 -0.83 -11.91
CA LYS A 220 -7.12 -1.86 -11.21
C LYS A 220 -6.75 -3.24 -11.72
N ASN A 221 -6.98 -4.26 -10.89
CA ASN A 221 -6.78 -5.67 -11.21
C ASN A 221 -5.33 -6.02 -11.63
N ASP A 222 -4.36 -5.33 -11.03
CA ASP A 222 -2.93 -5.57 -11.24
C ASP A 222 -2.32 -6.25 -10.00
N SER A 223 -1.97 -7.52 -10.13
CA SER A 223 -1.43 -8.32 -9.02
C SER A 223 -0.06 -7.85 -8.55
N MET A 224 0.74 -7.23 -9.41
CA MET A 224 2.04 -6.69 -9.02
C MET A 224 1.86 -5.45 -8.14
N ILE A 225 1.03 -4.50 -8.58
CA ILE A 225 0.73 -3.28 -7.82
C ILE A 225 0.04 -3.65 -6.50
N TYR A 226 -0.91 -4.59 -6.55
CA TYR A 226 -1.65 -5.07 -5.40
C TYR A 226 -0.75 -5.59 -4.26
N ASN A 227 0.35 -6.22 -4.61
CA ASN A 227 1.29 -6.78 -3.63
C ASN A 227 2.42 -5.81 -3.23
N LYS A 228 2.78 -4.85 -4.08
CA LYS A 228 3.95 -3.99 -3.86
C LYS A 228 3.61 -2.60 -3.35
N VAL A 229 2.45 -2.05 -3.72
CA VAL A 229 2.07 -0.69 -3.32
C VAL A 229 1.36 -0.70 -1.98
N TYR A 230 1.94 0.02 -1.03
CA TYR A 230 1.40 0.11 0.32
C TYR A 230 -0.04 0.66 0.33
N ARG A 231 -0.93 0.00 1.06
CA ARG A 231 -2.37 0.30 1.17
C ARG A 231 -3.19 0.16 -0.12
N TYR A 232 -2.59 -0.11 -1.26
CA TYR A 232 -3.33 -0.32 -2.50
C TYR A 232 -4.29 -1.51 -2.39
N LYS A 233 -3.88 -2.59 -1.72
CA LYS A 233 -4.75 -3.75 -1.41
C LYS A 233 -6.06 -3.31 -0.74
N THR A 234 -5.99 -2.49 0.30
CA THR A 234 -7.18 -1.99 1.01
C THR A 234 -8.06 -1.13 0.11
N TYR A 235 -7.45 -0.27 -0.70
CA TYR A 235 -8.16 0.56 -1.67
C TYR A 235 -8.91 -0.31 -2.69
N GLU A 236 -8.23 -1.26 -3.33
CA GLU A 236 -8.80 -2.07 -4.40
C GLU A 236 -9.91 -3.00 -3.89
N ILE A 237 -9.76 -3.59 -2.71
CA ILE A 237 -10.83 -4.37 -2.06
C ILE A 237 -12.06 -3.49 -1.84
N SER A 238 -11.90 -2.27 -1.35
CA SER A 238 -13.01 -1.33 -1.14
C SER A 238 -13.66 -0.94 -2.44
N TYR A 239 -12.88 -0.63 -3.47
CA TYR A 239 -13.34 -0.27 -4.80
C TYR A 239 -14.27 -1.35 -5.40
N TRP A 240 -13.81 -2.61 -5.44
CA TRP A 240 -14.59 -3.69 -6.03
C TRP A 240 -15.86 -4.02 -5.23
N ASN A 241 -15.77 -3.99 -3.89
CA ASN A 241 -16.97 -4.17 -3.06
C ASN A 241 -17.99 -3.08 -3.31
N GLU A 242 -17.58 -1.83 -3.41
CA GLU A 242 -18.47 -0.70 -3.66
C GLU A 242 -19.07 -0.75 -5.06
N LYS A 243 -18.27 -1.08 -6.07
CA LYS A 243 -18.75 -1.25 -7.44
C LYS A 243 -19.87 -2.30 -7.54
N ILE A 244 -19.67 -3.47 -6.90
CA ILE A 244 -20.72 -4.51 -6.87
C ILE A 244 -21.93 -4.03 -6.08
N ALA A 245 -21.73 -3.35 -4.94
CA ALA A 245 -22.82 -2.84 -4.12
C ALA A 245 -23.71 -1.84 -4.88
N GLN A 246 -23.11 -0.96 -5.68
CA GLN A 246 -23.86 -0.02 -6.53
C GLN A 246 -24.69 -0.73 -7.60
N GLU A 247 -24.14 -1.76 -8.25
CA GLU A 247 -24.90 -2.56 -9.21
C GLU A 247 -26.07 -3.30 -8.57
N LEU A 248 -26.04 -3.50 -7.26
CA LEU A 248 -27.05 -4.21 -6.47
C LEU A 248 -27.92 -3.27 -5.60
N LYS A 249 -27.78 -1.95 -5.73
CA LYS A 249 -28.46 -0.98 -4.86
C LYS A 249 -30.00 -1.16 -4.81
N ASP A 250 -30.61 -1.55 -5.93
CA ASP A 250 -32.04 -1.75 -6.05
C ASP A 250 -32.48 -3.20 -5.81
N PHE A 251 -31.54 -4.06 -5.38
CA PHE A 251 -31.86 -5.47 -5.12
C PHE A 251 -32.73 -5.62 -3.87
N SER A 252 -33.89 -6.25 -4.02
CA SER A 252 -34.88 -6.41 -2.95
C SER A 252 -35.18 -7.88 -2.57
N GLY A 253 -34.27 -8.81 -2.90
CA GLY A 253 -34.39 -10.23 -2.60
C GLY A 253 -33.98 -10.60 -1.18
N GLU A 254 -34.23 -11.88 -0.83
CA GLU A 254 -33.81 -12.46 0.43
C GLU A 254 -32.25 -12.50 0.54
N PRO A 255 -31.69 -12.52 1.77
CA PRO A 255 -30.20 -12.52 1.97
C PRO A 255 -29.48 -13.60 1.16
N ALA A 256 -30.01 -14.83 1.10
CA ALA A 256 -29.41 -15.91 0.33
C ALA A 256 -29.33 -15.59 -1.18
N GLN A 257 -30.37 -14.96 -1.72
CA GLN A 257 -30.40 -14.52 -3.13
C GLN A 257 -29.40 -13.41 -3.36
N TYR A 258 -29.31 -12.43 -2.43
CA TYR A 258 -28.33 -11.35 -2.50
C TYR A 258 -26.89 -11.88 -2.55
N PHE A 259 -26.53 -12.83 -1.68
CA PHE A 259 -25.20 -13.45 -1.69
C PHE A 259 -24.90 -14.16 -3.01
N ASN A 260 -25.84 -14.93 -3.56
CA ASN A 260 -25.65 -15.58 -4.86
C ASN A 260 -25.38 -14.57 -5.97
N VAL A 261 -26.22 -13.54 -6.10
CA VAL A 261 -26.06 -12.51 -7.13
C VAL A 261 -24.76 -11.74 -6.94
N TRP A 262 -24.38 -11.45 -5.70
CA TRP A 262 -23.10 -10.78 -5.41
C TRP A 262 -21.91 -11.61 -5.90
N PHE A 263 -21.88 -12.92 -5.63
CA PHE A 263 -20.81 -13.80 -6.13
C PHE A 263 -20.83 -13.95 -7.66
N ASP A 264 -22.00 -13.94 -8.29
CA ASP A 264 -22.11 -13.94 -9.75
C ASP A 264 -21.49 -12.66 -10.34
N LYS A 265 -21.76 -11.50 -9.74
CA LYS A 265 -21.14 -10.21 -10.12
C LYS A 265 -19.62 -10.23 -9.94
N LEU A 266 -19.14 -10.70 -8.79
CA LEU A 266 -17.69 -10.82 -8.56
C LEU A 266 -17.02 -11.70 -9.62
N SER A 267 -17.60 -12.86 -9.93
CA SER A 267 -17.08 -13.78 -10.94
C SER A 267 -17.03 -13.14 -12.34
N ALA A 268 -18.02 -12.31 -12.68
CA ALA A 268 -18.10 -11.61 -13.97
C ALA A 268 -17.03 -10.53 -14.16
N LEU A 269 -16.38 -10.06 -13.08
CA LEU A 269 -15.31 -9.06 -13.14
C LEU A 269 -13.96 -9.63 -13.63
N HIS A 270 -13.80 -10.93 -13.66
CA HIS A 270 -12.56 -11.62 -14.09
C HIS A 270 -11.30 -11.07 -13.40
N LEU A 271 -11.38 -10.85 -12.09
CA LEU A 271 -10.24 -10.36 -11.29
C LEU A 271 -9.14 -11.42 -11.17
N CYS A 272 -7.91 -10.95 -10.90
CA CYS A 272 -6.83 -11.85 -10.46
C CYS A 272 -7.31 -12.66 -9.24
N PRO A 273 -7.03 -13.97 -9.15
CA PRO A 273 -7.56 -14.85 -8.09
C PRO A 273 -7.31 -14.33 -6.67
N GLN A 274 -6.13 -13.76 -6.42
CA GLN A 274 -5.80 -13.18 -5.11
C GLN A 274 -6.74 -12.00 -4.78
N ILE A 275 -6.96 -11.08 -5.74
CA ILE A 275 -7.82 -9.91 -5.55
C ILE A 275 -9.26 -10.37 -5.34
N ALA A 276 -9.75 -11.26 -6.18
CA ALA A 276 -11.09 -11.82 -6.06
C ALA A 276 -11.32 -12.49 -4.70
N GLY A 277 -10.37 -13.30 -4.23
CA GLY A 277 -10.43 -13.95 -2.92
C GLY A 277 -10.46 -12.96 -1.75
N ASP A 278 -9.64 -11.90 -1.79
CA ASP A 278 -9.62 -10.88 -0.75
C ASP A 278 -10.90 -10.00 -0.76
N VAL A 279 -11.45 -9.70 -1.94
CA VAL A 279 -12.73 -9.00 -2.10
C VAL A 279 -13.87 -9.84 -1.53
N ALA A 280 -13.92 -11.14 -1.86
CA ALA A 280 -14.91 -12.07 -1.32
C ALA A 280 -14.79 -12.19 0.20
N HIS A 281 -13.58 -12.33 0.73
CA HIS A 281 -13.34 -12.39 2.16
C HIS A 281 -13.84 -11.12 2.87
N SER A 282 -13.52 -9.95 2.35
CA SER A 282 -13.98 -8.66 2.89
C SER A 282 -15.50 -8.55 2.91
N PHE A 283 -16.17 -8.96 1.83
CA PHE A 283 -17.62 -8.99 1.76
C PHE A 283 -18.23 -9.91 2.82
N ILE A 284 -17.74 -11.16 2.92
CA ILE A 284 -18.18 -12.13 3.91
C ILE A 284 -18.05 -11.59 5.34
N MET A 285 -16.89 -10.98 5.66
CA MET A 285 -16.66 -10.41 6.99
C MET A 285 -17.59 -9.23 7.31
N ARG A 286 -17.87 -8.39 6.31
CA ARG A 286 -18.79 -7.25 6.45
C ARG A 286 -20.22 -7.71 6.74
N HIS A 287 -20.66 -8.81 6.12
CA HIS A 287 -21.99 -9.40 6.25
C HIS A 287 -22.05 -10.58 7.24
N ALA A 288 -21.10 -10.69 8.15
CA ALA A 288 -21.01 -11.81 9.10
C ALA A 288 -22.28 -12.00 9.96
N LYS A 289 -23.05 -10.94 10.22
CA LYS A 289 -24.31 -10.99 10.99
C LYS A 289 -25.47 -11.62 10.21
N GLU A 290 -25.36 -11.67 8.89
CA GLU A 290 -26.40 -12.20 7.98
C GLU A 290 -26.18 -13.68 7.63
N MET A 291 -25.22 -14.35 8.29
CA MET A 291 -24.78 -15.72 8.01
C MET A 291 -25.78 -16.78 8.53
N THR A 292 -26.93 -16.91 7.85
CA THR A 292 -27.83 -18.04 8.06
C THR A 292 -27.19 -19.37 7.59
N PRO A 293 -27.74 -20.55 7.97
CA PRO A 293 -27.25 -21.84 7.46
C PRO A 293 -27.20 -21.90 5.93
N GLU A 294 -28.21 -21.37 5.25
CA GLU A 294 -28.30 -21.30 3.81
C GLU A 294 -27.22 -20.41 3.20
N VAL A 295 -27.03 -19.19 3.73
CA VAL A 295 -25.94 -18.28 3.30
C VAL A 295 -24.57 -18.91 3.48
N LYS A 296 -24.33 -19.62 4.59
CA LYS A 296 -23.07 -20.34 4.82
C LYS A 296 -22.80 -21.40 3.77
N GLU A 297 -23.83 -22.09 3.29
CA GLU A 297 -23.64 -23.10 2.22
C GLU A 297 -23.32 -22.43 0.87
N ILE A 298 -23.98 -21.31 0.54
CA ILE A 298 -23.65 -20.51 -0.63
C ILE A 298 -22.19 -20.04 -0.58
N VAL A 299 -21.78 -19.43 0.53
CA VAL A 299 -20.39 -18.96 0.72
C VAL A 299 -19.40 -20.10 0.56
N ARG A 300 -19.66 -21.28 1.18
CA ARG A 300 -18.78 -22.46 1.07
C ARG A 300 -18.68 -22.99 -0.37
N SER A 301 -19.75 -22.97 -1.13
CA SER A 301 -19.75 -23.46 -2.52
C SER A 301 -19.08 -22.46 -3.47
N ARG A 302 -19.33 -21.16 -3.30
CA ARG A 302 -18.87 -20.10 -4.19
C ARG A 302 -17.42 -19.68 -3.94
N SER A 303 -16.98 -19.65 -2.69
CA SER A 303 -15.60 -19.26 -2.35
C SER A 303 -14.53 -20.28 -2.79
N LYS A 304 -14.91 -21.46 -3.26
CA LYS A 304 -14.01 -22.44 -3.87
C LYS A 304 -13.69 -22.16 -5.34
N GLY A 305 -14.44 -21.29 -5.97
CA GLY A 305 -14.32 -20.96 -7.40
C GLY A 305 -13.79 -19.53 -7.65
N VAL A 306 -13.40 -18.84 -6.58
CA VAL A 306 -12.86 -17.46 -6.63
C VAL A 306 -11.36 -17.44 -6.25
#